data_94a6111cd85bf281f1637fb49727c144
#
_entry.id   94a6111cd85bf281f1637fb49727c144
#
_cell.length_a   1.000
_cell.length_b   1.000
_cell.length_c   1.000
_cell.angle_alpha   90.00
_cell.angle_beta   90.00
_cell.angle_gamma   90.00
#
_symmetry.space_group_name_H-M   'P 1'
#
loop_
_entity.id
_entity.type
_entity.pdbx_description
1 polymer ?
#
loop_
_entity_poly.entity_id
_entity_poly.type
_entity_poly.pdbx_seq_one_letter_code
_entity_poly.pdbx_strand_id
1 'polypeptide(L)'
;YTSGTTGYSKGVMLPYRSIWSNVAYCFEMLPVKPGDHIVSMLPMGHVFGMVYDFLYGFSAGAHIYFLTRMPSPKIISQSFSEIKPRVISCVPLIVEKIIKKDILPKVDSKIGKLLLKVPIVNDKIKSLARQAAMEIFGGNFDEIIIGGAPFNAEVEAFLKKIGFPYTIAYGM
;
A
#
# COMPACT_ATOMS: atom_id res chain seq x y z
N TYR A 1 -12.06 3.96 18.18
CA TYR A 1 -11.74 5.22 18.88
C TYR A 1 -11.04 6.16 17.94
N THR A 2 -11.40 7.45 17.98
CA THR A 2 -10.67 8.50 17.25
C THR A 2 -9.84 9.30 18.24
N SER A 3 -8.61 9.68 17.88
CA SER A 3 -7.84 10.67 18.62
C SER A 3 -8.51 12.03 18.43
N GLY A 4 -9.31 12.47 19.42
CA GLY A 4 -9.98 13.76 19.33
C GLY A 4 -8.99 14.92 19.33
N THR A 5 -9.22 15.91 18.48
CA THR A 5 -8.47 17.19 18.46
C THR A 5 -8.60 17.94 19.81
N THR A 6 -9.53 17.55 20.65
CA THR A 6 -9.80 18.10 21.99
C THR A 6 -9.12 17.33 23.14
N GLY A 7 -8.21 16.40 22.86
CA GLY A 7 -7.43 15.64 23.85
C GLY A 7 -8.12 14.37 24.42
N TYR A 8 -9.40 14.16 24.18
CA TYR A 8 -10.12 12.98 24.62
C TYR A 8 -10.42 12.03 23.45
N SER A 9 -10.08 10.76 23.61
CA SER A 9 -10.46 9.71 22.63
C SER A 9 -11.98 9.50 22.66
N LYS A 10 -12.59 9.50 21.46
CA LYS A 10 -14.04 9.28 21.31
C LYS A 10 -14.29 7.87 20.78
N GLY A 11 -15.19 7.14 21.44
CA GLY A 11 -15.69 5.84 20.97
C GLY A 11 -16.71 6.04 19.86
N VAL A 12 -16.44 5.49 18.68
CA VAL A 12 -17.39 5.50 17.55
C VAL A 12 -18.17 4.20 17.56
N MET A 13 -19.49 4.28 17.63
CA MET A 13 -20.36 3.12 17.54
C MET A 13 -20.53 2.70 16.08
N LEU A 14 -19.83 1.64 15.69
CA LEU A 14 -19.90 1.08 14.34
C LEU A 14 -20.83 -0.14 14.33
N PRO A 15 -21.95 -0.11 13.58
CA PRO A 15 -22.78 -1.29 13.41
C PRO A 15 -22.05 -2.34 12.56
N TYR A 16 -22.30 -3.62 12.81
CA TYR A 16 -21.72 -4.73 12.06
C TYR A 16 -21.90 -4.60 10.55
N ARG A 17 -23.05 -4.12 10.11
CA ARG A 17 -23.32 -3.90 8.68
C ARG A 17 -22.33 -2.95 8.03
N SER A 18 -21.85 -1.91 8.74
CA SER A 18 -20.87 -0.95 8.21
C SER A 18 -19.49 -1.57 8.07
N ILE A 19 -19.09 -2.43 9.00
CA ILE A 19 -17.84 -3.18 8.90
C ILE A 19 -17.94 -4.21 7.79
N TRP A 20 -19.02 -4.98 7.77
CA TRP A 20 -19.21 -6.06 6.80
C TRP A 20 -19.37 -5.54 5.36
N SER A 21 -20.02 -4.40 5.14
CA SER A 21 -20.13 -3.81 3.80
C SER A 21 -18.76 -3.43 3.21
N ASN A 22 -17.81 -3.00 4.06
CA ASN A 22 -16.44 -2.76 3.61
C ASN A 22 -15.72 -4.07 3.25
N VAL A 23 -15.91 -5.14 4.03
CA VAL A 23 -15.36 -6.46 3.71
C VAL A 23 -15.95 -6.98 2.40
N ALA A 24 -17.29 -6.86 2.21
CA ALA A 24 -17.96 -7.25 0.97
C ALA A 24 -17.42 -6.46 -0.24
N TYR A 25 -17.23 -5.15 -0.10
CA TYR A 25 -16.61 -4.32 -1.13
C TYR A 25 -15.17 -4.77 -1.47
N CYS A 26 -14.39 -5.20 -0.47
CA CYS A 26 -13.06 -5.76 -0.72
C CYS A 26 -13.13 -7.01 -1.63
N PHE A 27 -14.11 -7.89 -1.45
CA PHE A 27 -14.29 -9.06 -2.32
C PHE A 27 -14.63 -8.69 -3.76
N GLU A 28 -15.29 -7.58 -4.00
CA GLU A 28 -15.61 -7.09 -5.33
C GLU A 28 -14.39 -6.46 -6.02
N MET A 29 -13.53 -5.78 -5.25
CA MET A 29 -12.47 -4.93 -5.78
C MET A 29 -11.08 -5.54 -5.73
N LEU A 30 -10.83 -6.47 -4.80
CA LEU A 30 -9.50 -7.01 -4.53
C LEU A 30 -9.44 -8.50 -4.81
N PRO A 31 -8.38 -8.98 -5.48
CA PRO A 31 -8.32 -10.34 -6.03
C PRO A 31 -7.73 -11.39 -5.07
N VAL A 32 -7.86 -11.23 -3.75
CA VAL A 32 -7.32 -12.20 -2.77
C VAL A 32 -8.10 -13.50 -2.82
N LYS A 33 -7.39 -14.60 -2.88
CA LYS A 33 -7.92 -15.97 -2.93
C LYS A 33 -7.45 -16.80 -1.72
N PRO A 34 -8.12 -17.91 -1.42
CA PRO A 34 -7.64 -18.84 -0.39
C PRO A 34 -6.19 -19.25 -0.65
N GLY A 35 -5.36 -19.16 0.40
CA GLY A 35 -3.94 -19.45 0.33
C GLY A 35 -3.03 -18.30 -0.10
N ASP A 36 -3.57 -17.17 -0.57
CA ASP A 36 -2.79 -15.95 -0.80
C ASP A 36 -2.24 -15.40 0.51
N HIS A 37 -1.23 -14.55 0.42
CA HIS A 37 -0.56 -13.96 1.57
C HIS A 37 -0.94 -12.50 1.77
N ILE A 38 -1.15 -12.10 3.01
CA ILE A 38 -1.33 -10.70 3.44
C ILE A 38 -0.33 -10.41 4.56
N VAL A 39 0.29 -9.24 4.53
CA VAL A 39 1.11 -8.73 5.64
C VAL A 39 0.31 -7.68 6.40
N SER A 40 -0.07 -8.00 7.62
CA SER A 40 -0.75 -7.07 8.52
C SER A 40 0.28 -6.23 9.25
N MET A 41 0.35 -4.96 8.90
CA MET A 41 1.27 -3.98 9.49
C MET A 41 0.59 -2.76 10.07
N LEU A 42 -0.69 -2.60 9.82
CA LEU A 42 -1.49 -1.51 10.35
C LEU A 42 -2.00 -1.85 11.76
N PRO A 43 -2.19 -0.85 12.64
CA PRO A 43 -2.74 -1.11 13.97
C PRO A 43 -4.14 -1.72 13.89
N MET A 44 -4.33 -2.89 14.52
CA MET A 44 -5.62 -3.60 14.54
C MET A 44 -6.72 -2.85 15.31
N GLY A 45 -6.35 -1.91 16.17
CA GLY A 45 -7.31 -1.00 16.81
C GLY A 45 -7.88 0.08 15.90
N HIS A 46 -7.33 0.24 14.69
CA HIS A 46 -7.83 1.15 13.68
C HIS A 46 -8.65 0.38 12.64
N VAL A 47 -9.82 0.92 12.24
CA VAL A 47 -10.73 0.24 11.28
C VAL A 47 -10.05 -0.13 9.96
N PHE A 48 -9.10 0.65 9.50
CA PHE A 48 -8.37 0.36 8.26
C PHE A 48 -7.58 -0.96 8.36
N GLY A 49 -6.75 -1.13 9.40
CA GLY A 49 -6.03 -2.38 9.64
C GLY A 49 -6.98 -3.56 9.96
N MET A 50 -7.98 -3.31 10.81
CA MET A 50 -8.95 -4.34 11.17
C MET A 50 -9.71 -4.87 9.93
N VAL A 51 -10.18 -4.01 9.05
CA VAL A 51 -10.99 -4.43 7.89
C VAL A 51 -10.12 -5.02 6.79
N TYR A 52 -9.10 -4.29 6.34
CA TYR A 52 -8.33 -4.67 5.13
C TYR A 52 -7.28 -5.75 5.41
N ASP A 53 -6.51 -5.61 6.51
CA ASP A 53 -5.44 -6.57 6.80
C ASP A 53 -5.99 -7.86 7.43
N PHE A 54 -7.03 -7.76 8.28
CA PHE A 54 -7.50 -8.89 9.06
C PHE A 54 -8.84 -9.46 8.56
N LEU A 55 -9.96 -8.72 8.71
CA LEU A 55 -11.28 -9.30 8.43
C LEU A 55 -11.44 -9.75 6.99
N TYR A 56 -10.99 -8.94 6.03
CA TYR A 56 -11.03 -9.31 4.62
C TYR A 56 -10.10 -10.51 4.34
N GLY A 57 -8.85 -10.45 4.77
CA GLY A 57 -7.89 -11.54 4.58
C GLY A 57 -8.36 -12.85 5.19
N PHE A 58 -8.86 -12.81 6.43
CA PHE A 58 -9.42 -13.97 7.12
C PHE A 58 -10.62 -14.55 6.36
N SER A 59 -11.56 -13.69 5.96
CA SER A 59 -12.76 -14.12 5.23
C SER A 59 -12.45 -14.65 3.82
N ALA A 60 -11.36 -14.18 3.20
CA ALA A 60 -10.88 -14.67 1.92
C ALA A 60 -10.08 -15.99 2.02
N GLY A 61 -9.77 -16.46 3.23
CA GLY A 61 -8.94 -17.66 3.46
C GLY A 61 -7.46 -17.43 3.18
N ALA A 62 -6.99 -16.19 3.31
CA ALA A 62 -5.58 -15.85 3.13
C ALA A 62 -4.74 -16.21 4.36
N HIS A 63 -3.44 -16.39 4.15
CA HIS A 63 -2.45 -16.48 5.21
C HIS A 63 -2.07 -15.08 5.66
N ILE A 64 -2.39 -14.70 6.90
CA ILE A 64 -2.12 -13.37 7.45
C ILE A 64 -0.86 -13.42 8.32
N TYR A 65 0.14 -12.65 7.91
CA TYR A 65 1.41 -12.50 8.61
C TYR A 65 1.43 -11.19 9.39
N PHE A 66 1.39 -11.25 10.71
CA PHE A 66 1.45 -10.08 11.57
C PHE A 66 2.88 -9.61 11.79
N LEU A 67 3.17 -8.36 11.46
CA LEU A 67 4.47 -7.77 11.79
C LEU A 67 4.57 -7.52 13.29
N THR A 68 5.49 -8.23 13.95
CA THR A 68 5.74 -8.10 15.39
C THR A 68 6.71 -6.97 15.73
N ARG A 69 7.36 -6.37 14.71
CA ARG A 69 8.30 -5.27 14.85
C ARG A 69 7.70 -3.97 14.32
N MET A 70 8.15 -2.84 14.87
CA MET A 70 7.73 -1.52 14.37
C MET A 70 7.97 -1.41 12.85
N PRO A 71 6.95 -1.07 12.04
CA PRO A 71 7.08 -0.97 10.61
C PRO A 71 8.09 0.11 10.22
N SER A 72 9.23 -0.29 9.67
CA SER A 72 10.21 0.60 9.05
C SER A 72 10.37 0.20 7.57
N PRO A 73 10.79 1.10 6.68
CA PRO A 73 10.96 0.77 5.25
C PRO A 73 11.81 -0.50 5.03
N LYS A 74 12.87 -0.70 5.83
CA LYS A 74 13.73 -1.88 5.74
C LYS A 74 13.00 -3.17 6.15
N ILE A 75 12.29 -3.15 7.30
CA ILE A 75 11.53 -4.32 7.78
C ILE A 75 10.43 -4.66 6.81
N ILE A 76 9.72 -3.65 6.30
CA ILE A 76 8.61 -3.82 5.34
C ILE A 76 9.13 -4.43 4.04
N SER A 77 10.17 -3.86 3.43
CA SER A 77 10.74 -4.40 2.18
C SER A 77 11.25 -5.83 2.37
N GLN A 78 11.87 -6.15 3.50
CA GLN A 78 12.29 -7.51 3.80
C GLN A 78 11.10 -8.45 3.92
N SER A 79 10.09 -8.09 4.72
CA SER A 79 8.88 -8.92 4.89
C SER A 79 8.14 -9.13 3.57
N PHE A 80 8.05 -8.10 2.73
CA PHE A 80 7.40 -8.21 1.44
C PHE A 80 8.17 -9.09 0.46
N SER A 81 9.51 -9.04 0.47
CA SER A 81 10.33 -9.91 -0.37
C SER A 81 10.23 -11.39 0.02
N GLU A 82 10.08 -11.68 1.32
CA GLU A 82 9.95 -13.03 1.84
C GLU A 82 8.53 -13.58 1.69
N ILE A 83 7.51 -12.78 2.03
CA ILE A 83 6.10 -13.22 2.10
C ILE A 83 5.39 -13.07 0.76
N LYS A 84 5.76 -12.05 -0.04
CA LYS A 84 5.14 -11.72 -1.34
C LYS A 84 3.63 -11.55 -1.24
N PRO A 85 3.14 -10.54 -0.51
CA PRO A 85 1.72 -10.35 -0.28
C PRO A 85 0.95 -10.08 -1.58
N ARG A 86 -0.31 -10.51 -1.62
CA ARG A 86 -1.19 -10.34 -2.79
C ARG A 86 -1.81 -8.95 -2.86
N VAL A 87 -2.18 -8.41 -1.71
CA VAL A 87 -2.68 -7.04 -1.52
C VAL A 87 -1.94 -6.43 -0.35
N ILE A 88 -1.63 -5.14 -0.43
CA ILE A 88 -0.88 -4.41 0.58
C ILE A 88 -1.72 -3.24 1.06
N SER A 89 -1.95 -3.13 2.37
CA SER A 89 -2.56 -1.95 2.99
C SER A 89 -1.49 -1.18 3.75
N CYS A 90 -1.30 0.09 3.45
CA CYS A 90 -0.27 0.88 4.11
C CYS A 90 -0.63 2.37 4.25
N VAL A 91 0.13 3.06 5.10
CA VAL A 91 0.03 4.51 5.24
C VAL A 91 0.91 5.22 4.20
N PRO A 92 0.53 6.43 3.75
CA PRO A 92 1.27 7.22 2.74
C PRO A 92 2.75 7.32 3.01
N LEU A 93 3.13 7.60 4.26
CA LEU A 93 4.53 7.82 4.66
C LEU A 93 5.48 6.68 4.30
N ILE A 94 4.98 5.43 4.30
CA ILE A 94 5.78 4.25 3.95
C ILE A 94 6.11 4.26 2.46
N VAL A 95 5.07 4.40 1.62
CA VAL A 95 5.24 4.45 0.16
C VAL A 95 6.11 5.63 -0.24
N GLU A 96 5.85 6.81 0.33
CA GLU A 96 6.61 8.03 0.06
C GLU A 96 8.10 7.86 0.38
N LYS A 97 8.43 7.30 1.55
CA LYS A 97 9.83 7.07 1.93
C LYS A 97 10.52 6.10 0.99
N ILE A 98 9.86 5.00 0.62
CA ILE A 98 10.42 4.01 -0.31
C ILE A 98 10.64 4.65 -1.70
N ILE A 99 9.61 5.29 -2.25
CA ILE A 99 9.70 5.88 -3.59
C ILE A 99 10.73 7.00 -3.64
N LYS A 100 10.72 7.92 -2.66
CA LYS A 100 11.67 9.05 -2.61
C LYS A 100 13.12 8.61 -2.41
N LYS A 101 13.36 7.55 -1.65
CA LYS A 101 14.70 7.07 -1.35
C LYS A 101 15.27 6.17 -2.45
N ASP A 102 14.46 5.22 -2.91
CA ASP A 102 14.98 4.08 -3.68
C ASP A 102 14.71 4.19 -5.19
N ILE A 103 13.70 4.97 -5.61
CA ILE A 103 13.26 5.05 -7.01
C ILE A 103 13.52 6.42 -7.64
N LEU A 104 12.99 7.50 -7.04
CA LEU A 104 13.09 8.84 -7.63
C LEU A 104 14.54 9.27 -7.92
N PRO A 105 15.54 9.04 -7.07
CA PRO A 105 16.91 9.47 -7.37
C PRO A 105 17.49 8.81 -8.62
N LYS A 106 17.08 7.57 -8.92
CA LYS A 106 17.52 6.84 -10.12
C LYS A 106 16.90 7.42 -11.40
N VAL A 107 15.63 7.81 -11.32
CA VAL A 107 14.88 8.38 -12.45
C VAL A 107 15.23 9.85 -12.67
N ASP A 108 15.41 10.62 -11.61
CA ASP A 108 15.74 12.05 -11.64
C ASP A 108 17.22 12.36 -11.91
N SER A 109 18.05 11.35 -12.07
CA SER A 109 19.44 11.53 -12.47
C SER A 109 19.52 12.30 -13.81
N LYS A 110 20.63 13.02 -14.04
CA LYS A 110 20.85 13.76 -15.31
C LYS A 110 20.64 12.86 -16.53
N ILE A 111 21.11 11.62 -16.45
CA ILE A 111 20.94 10.60 -17.50
C ILE A 111 19.47 10.18 -17.64
N GLY A 112 18.78 9.92 -16.54
CA GLY A 112 17.35 9.57 -16.55
C GLY A 112 16.49 10.66 -17.20
N LYS A 113 16.70 11.93 -16.81
CA LYS A 113 15.98 13.08 -17.40
C LYS A 113 16.26 13.28 -18.89
N LEU A 114 17.48 13.02 -19.35
CA LEU A 114 17.83 13.10 -20.76
C LEU A 114 17.14 11.99 -21.56
N LEU A 115 17.17 10.77 -21.05
CA LEU A 115 16.56 9.61 -21.70
C LEU A 115 15.02 9.69 -21.73
N LEU A 116 14.39 10.32 -20.75
CA LEU A 116 12.93 10.53 -20.71
C LEU A 116 12.41 11.47 -21.84
N LYS A 117 13.29 12.22 -22.51
CA LYS A 117 12.91 13.07 -23.64
C LYS A 117 12.76 12.31 -24.96
N VAL A 118 13.25 11.07 -25.03
CA VAL A 118 13.13 10.22 -26.23
C VAL A 118 11.90 9.31 -26.06
N PRO A 119 10.86 9.38 -26.90
CA PRO A 119 9.59 8.68 -26.71
C PRO A 119 9.71 7.18 -26.46
N ILE A 120 10.46 6.47 -27.30
CA ILE A 120 10.65 5.00 -27.18
C ILE A 120 11.40 4.63 -25.89
N VAL A 121 12.38 5.44 -25.50
CA VAL A 121 13.18 5.25 -24.28
C VAL A 121 12.38 5.62 -23.04
N ASN A 122 11.48 6.59 -23.15
CA ASN A 122 10.57 7.01 -22.05
C ASN A 122 9.72 5.84 -21.56
N ASP A 123 9.08 5.09 -22.44
CA ASP A 123 8.21 3.97 -22.05
C ASP A 123 9.03 2.80 -21.44
N LYS A 124 10.22 2.56 -21.95
CA LYS A 124 11.15 1.58 -21.36
C LYS A 124 11.61 2.00 -19.95
N ILE A 125 11.90 3.28 -19.74
CA ILE A 125 12.30 3.81 -18.42
C ILE A 125 11.12 3.73 -17.43
N LYS A 126 9.91 4.07 -17.86
CA LYS A 126 8.69 3.92 -17.02
C LYS A 126 8.49 2.46 -16.62
N SER A 127 8.61 1.53 -17.57
CA SER A 127 8.49 0.09 -17.33
C SER A 127 9.54 -0.40 -16.32
N LEU A 128 10.80 0.00 -16.48
CA LEU A 128 11.87 -0.34 -15.55
C LEU A 128 11.65 0.27 -14.15
N ALA A 129 11.19 1.54 -14.09
CA ALA A 129 10.86 2.20 -12.83
C ALA A 129 9.68 1.52 -12.13
N ARG A 130 8.65 1.13 -12.91
CA ARG A 130 7.52 0.34 -12.38
C ARG A 130 7.99 -1.00 -11.85
N GLN A 131 8.78 -1.74 -12.62
CA GLN A 131 9.30 -3.04 -12.19
C GLN A 131 10.13 -2.92 -10.91
N ALA A 132 11.05 -1.96 -10.83
CA ALA A 132 11.87 -1.71 -9.65
C ALA A 132 11.00 -1.34 -8.42
N ALA A 133 9.94 -0.54 -8.62
CA ALA A 133 8.99 -0.24 -7.56
C ALA A 133 8.22 -1.50 -7.14
N MET A 134 7.71 -2.28 -8.07
CA MET A 134 7.02 -3.54 -7.79
C MET A 134 7.89 -4.50 -6.98
N GLU A 135 9.16 -4.67 -7.36
CA GLU A 135 10.11 -5.58 -6.67
C GLU A 135 10.35 -5.20 -5.20
N ILE A 136 10.43 -3.89 -4.88
CA ILE A 136 10.60 -3.43 -3.49
C ILE A 136 9.40 -3.80 -2.62
N PHE A 137 8.20 -3.85 -3.22
CA PHE A 137 6.97 -4.25 -2.56
C PHE A 137 6.67 -5.76 -2.69
N GLY A 138 7.66 -6.58 -3.03
CA GLY A 138 7.56 -8.05 -3.09
C GLY A 138 7.27 -8.64 -4.47
N GLY A 139 6.98 -7.82 -5.47
CA GLY A 139 6.85 -8.20 -6.87
C GLY A 139 5.62 -9.02 -7.26
N ASN A 140 4.77 -9.40 -6.30
CA ASN A 140 3.65 -10.33 -6.52
C ASN A 140 2.27 -9.76 -6.16
N PHE A 141 2.21 -8.48 -5.78
CA PHE A 141 0.94 -7.86 -5.41
C PHE A 141 0.19 -7.33 -6.63
N ASP A 142 -1.13 -7.32 -6.54
CA ASP A 142 -2.00 -6.72 -7.55
C ASP A 142 -2.31 -5.27 -7.23
N GLU A 143 -2.45 -4.92 -5.94
CA GLU A 143 -2.87 -3.60 -5.53
C GLU A 143 -2.25 -3.19 -4.19
N ILE A 144 -1.86 -1.90 -4.07
CA ILE A 144 -1.55 -1.26 -2.78
C ILE A 144 -2.66 -0.28 -2.42
N ILE A 145 -3.26 -0.47 -1.25
CA ILE A 145 -4.26 0.43 -0.69
C ILE A 145 -3.56 1.41 0.25
N ILE A 146 -3.55 2.68 -0.11
CA ILE A 146 -2.88 3.74 0.63
C ILE A 146 -3.92 4.60 1.35
N GLY A 147 -3.91 4.62 2.67
CA GLY A 147 -4.92 5.35 3.43
C GLY A 147 -4.44 5.85 4.79
N GLY A 148 -5.32 6.56 5.49
CA GLY A 148 -5.08 7.06 6.85
C GLY A 148 -4.43 8.44 6.95
N ALA A 149 -3.92 9.01 5.86
CA ALA A 149 -3.37 10.36 5.79
C ALA A 149 -3.37 10.89 4.34
N PRO A 150 -3.23 12.21 4.11
CA PRO A 150 -3.04 12.76 2.76
C PRO A 150 -1.79 12.18 2.10
N PHE A 151 -1.89 11.86 0.82
CA PHE A 151 -0.77 11.33 0.03
C PHE A 151 -0.02 12.46 -0.68
N ASN A 152 1.30 12.38 -0.73
CA ASN A 152 2.13 13.40 -1.37
C ASN A 152 1.87 13.46 -2.88
N ALA A 153 1.45 14.63 -3.38
CA ALA A 153 1.04 14.82 -4.77
C ALA A 153 2.15 14.53 -5.80
N GLU A 154 3.41 14.80 -5.46
CA GLU A 154 4.56 14.51 -6.35
C GLU A 154 4.76 13.00 -6.49
N VAL A 155 4.71 12.28 -5.38
CA VAL A 155 4.83 10.82 -5.39
C VAL A 155 3.65 10.19 -6.11
N GLU A 156 2.44 10.68 -5.87
CA GLU A 156 1.24 10.21 -6.56
C GLU A 156 1.35 10.42 -8.08
N ALA A 157 1.73 11.61 -8.52
CA ALA A 157 1.92 11.90 -9.94
C ALA A 157 2.98 10.99 -10.58
N PHE A 158 4.05 10.69 -9.84
CA PHE A 158 5.07 9.75 -10.29
C PHE A 158 4.52 8.32 -10.42
N LEU A 159 3.81 7.81 -9.42
CA LEU A 159 3.22 6.46 -9.47
C LEU A 159 2.21 6.32 -10.61
N LYS A 160 1.36 7.33 -10.83
CA LYS A 160 0.46 7.39 -12.00
C LYS A 160 1.24 7.34 -13.31
N LYS A 161 2.33 8.11 -13.41
CA LYS A 161 3.16 8.18 -14.64
C LYS A 161 3.79 6.84 -15.01
N ILE A 162 4.20 6.04 -14.04
CA ILE A 162 4.78 4.70 -14.28
C ILE A 162 3.74 3.58 -14.34
N GLY A 163 2.46 3.88 -14.12
CA GLY A 163 1.38 2.89 -14.09
C GLY A 163 1.47 1.90 -12.92
N PHE A 164 1.95 2.36 -11.76
CA PHE A 164 2.04 1.53 -10.55
C PHE A 164 0.64 1.23 -10.00
N PRO A 165 0.33 -0.01 -9.57
CA PRO A 165 -0.99 -0.37 -9.09
C PRO A 165 -1.20 0.12 -7.64
N TYR A 166 -2.04 1.13 -7.47
CA TYR A 166 -2.41 1.63 -6.15
C TYR A 166 -3.80 2.28 -6.16
N THR A 167 -4.45 2.24 -5.02
CA THR A 167 -5.70 2.95 -4.73
C THR A 167 -5.53 3.80 -3.47
N ILE A 168 -6.03 5.04 -3.51
CA ILE A 168 -6.09 5.89 -2.32
C ILE A 168 -7.42 5.63 -1.63
N ALA A 169 -7.33 5.16 -0.39
CA ALA A 169 -8.47 4.95 0.49
C ALA A 169 -8.69 6.16 1.40
N TYR A 170 -9.93 6.60 1.49
CA TYR A 170 -10.37 7.63 2.43
C TYR A 170 -11.49 7.08 3.31
N GLY A 171 -11.39 7.30 4.60
CA GLY A 171 -12.42 6.88 5.54
C GLY A 171 -12.08 7.21 7.00
N MET A 172 -13.06 7.05 7.86
CA MET A 172 -12.94 7.18 9.31
C MET A 172 -13.34 5.89 10.00
#